data_2c3696714ffbc4a105ec533e0b608ec1
#
_entry.id   2c3696714ffbc4a105ec533e0b608ec1
#
_cell.length_a   1.000
_cell.length_b   1.000
_cell.length_c   1.000
_cell.angle_alpha   90.00
_cell.angle_beta   90.00
_cell.angle_gamma   90.00
#
_symmetry.space_group_name_H-M   'P 1'
#
loop_
_entity.id
_entity.type
_entity.pdbx_description
1 polymer ?
#
loop_
_entity_poly.entity_id
_entity_poly.type
_entity_poly.pdbx_seq_one_letter_code
_entity_poly.pdbx_strand_id
1 'polypeptide(L)'
;MSHELQQLADNLAIRTILDEYCLRLEVNPFDDWLDLFTHDTVYEVFRKELNGREQLKAMLSQAPHGVHVGGALRIELNGNTAETIQNYVFYGDDSANSNQGWYYRTLKRTTEGWKISYTKVKIQKCAAIMTKA
;
A
#
# COMPACT_ATOMS: atom_id res chain seq x y z
N MET A 1 -4.81 28.30 -7.48
CA MET A 1 -5.82 27.23 -7.38
C MET A 1 -6.59 27.41 -6.08
N SER A 2 -7.88 27.21 -6.10
CA SER A 2 -8.68 27.31 -4.88
C SER A 2 -8.33 26.15 -3.94
N HIS A 3 -8.64 26.35 -2.66
CA HIS A 3 -8.43 25.32 -1.64
C HIS A 3 -9.20 24.03 -1.98
N GLU A 4 -10.43 24.18 -2.47
CA GLU A 4 -11.26 23.03 -2.85
C GLU A 4 -10.69 22.26 -4.04
N LEU A 5 -10.20 22.99 -5.06
CA LEU A 5 -9.56 22.35 -6.22
C LEU A 5 -8.27 21.64 -5.80
N GLN A 6 -7.50 22.24 -4.89
CA GLN A 6 -6.29 21.57 -4.39
C GLN A 6 -6.62 20.29 -3.67
N GLN A 7 -7.68 20.28 -2.84
CA GLN A 7 -8.12 19.08 -2.15
C GLN A 7 -8.56 18.00 -3.13
N LEU A 8 -9.28 18.36 -4.19
CA LEU A 8 -9.67 17.40 -5.22
C LEU A 8 -8.46 16.82 -5.94
N ALA A 9 -7.51 17.68 -6.30
CA ALA A 9 -6.27 17.23 -6.94
C ALA A 9 -5.47 16.29 -6.04
N ASP A 10 -5.37 16.62 -4.76
CA ASP A 10 -4.66 15.78 -3.79
C ASP A 10 -5.34 14.43 -3.61
N ASN A 11 -6.68 14.43 -3.49
CA ASN A 11 -7.44 13.18 -3.40
C ASN A 11 -7.21 12.29 -4.61
N LEU A 12 -7.27 12.87 -5.81
CA LEU A 12 -7.04 12.10 -7.03
C LEU A 12 -5.61 11.55 -7.09
N ALA A 13 -4.62 12.36 -6.73
CA ALA A 13 -3.22 11.94 -6.73
C ALA A 13 -2.99 10.79 -5.76
N ILE A 14 -3.56 10.87 -4.56
CA ILE A 14 -3.42 9.82 -3.55
C ILE A 14 -4.11 8.53 -4.02
N ARG A 15 -5.31 8.61 -4.57
CA ARG A 15 -6.01 7.45 -5.11
C ARG A 15 -5.20 6.78 -6.21
N THR A 16 -4.59 7.57 -7.07
CA THR A 16 -3.74 7.06 -8.16
C THR A 16 -2.53 6.32 -7.59
N ILE A 17 -1.86 6.88 -6.58
CA ILE A 17 -0.72 6.21 -5.90
C ILE A 17 -1.15 4.85 -5.34
N LEU A 18 -2.31 4.78 -4.70
CA LEU A 18 -2.77 3.53 -4.08
C LEU A 18 -3.27 2.51 -5.11
N ASP A 19 -3.80 2.95 -6.25
CA ASP A 19 -4.08 2.06 -7.37
C ASP A 19 -2.79 1.49 -7.94
N GLU A 20 -1.77 2.35 -8.12
CA GLU A 20 -0.46 1.93 -8.61
C GLU A 20 0.25 0.98 -7.65
N TYR A 21 0.00 1.11 -6.35
CA TYR A 21 0.50 0.16 -5.36
C TYR A 21 0.08 -1.28 -5.70
N CYS A 22 -1.18 -1.48 -6.04
CA CYS A 22 -1.67 -2.80 -6.42
C CYS A 22 -1.13 -3.24 -7.78
N LEU A 23 -1.21 -2.35 -8.79
CA LEU A 23 -0.87 -2.71 -10.17
C LEU A 23 0.62 -2.92 -10.38
N ARG A 24 1.47 -2.07 -9.83
CA ARG A 24 2.92 -2.19 -10.04
C ARG A 24 3.51 -3.45 -9.45
N LEU A 25 2.90 -4.01 -8.41
CA LEU A 25 3.32 -5.29 -7.85
C LEU A 25 3.12 -6.43 -8.85
N GLU A 26 2.17 -6.28 -9.77
CA GLU A 26 1.78 -7.35 -10.69
C GLU A 26 2.40 -7.20 -12.06
N VAL A 27 2.53 -5.97 -12.57
CA VAL A 27 2.86 -5.72 -13.97
C VAL A 27 4.15 -4.96 -14.20
N ASN A 28 4.76 -4.40 -13.16
CA ASN A 28 5.99 -3.60 -13.28
C ASN A 28 7.19 -4.29 -12.62
N PRO A 29 8.42 -3.86 -12.97
CA PRO A 29 9.58 -4.23 -12.17
C PRO A 29 9.41 -3.76 -10.73
N PHE A 30 9.96 -4.50 -9.78
CA PHE A 30 9.77 -4.21 -8.36
C PHE A 30 10.29 -2.82 -7.96
N ASP A 31 11.35 -2.34 -8.61
CA ASP A 31 11.88 -1.00 -8.33
C ASP A 31 10.88 0.11 -8.64
N ASP A 32 10.03 -0.06 -9.66
CA ASP A 32 8.97 0.90 -9.97
C ASP A 32 7.94 0.97 -8.85
N TRP A 33 7.65 -0.16 -8.22
CA TRP A 33 6.76 -0.18 -7.06
C TRP A 33 7.36 0.56 -5.88
N LEU A 34 8.67 0.40 -5.65
CA LEU A 34 9.36 1.10 -4.56
C LEU A 34 9.36 2.62 -4.73
N ASP A 35 9.25 3.11 -5.96
CA ASP A 35 9.16 4.55 -6.23
C ASP A 35 7.90 5.20 -5.66
N LEU A 36 6.89 4.41 -5.31
CA LEU A 36 5.68 4.93 -4.66
C LEU A 36 5.92 5.36 -3.20
N PHE A 37 7.05 4.99 -2.64
CA PHE A 37 7.36 5.17 -1.22
C PHE A 37 8.44 6.23 -1.01
N THR A 38 8.45 6.85 0.17
CA THR A 38 9.59 7.66 0.58
C THR A 38 10.80 6.76 0.80
N HIS A 39 12.00 7.32 0.72
CA HIS A 39 13.23 6.53 0.92
C HIS A 39 13.29 5.92 2.33
N ASP A 40 12.80 6.65 3.32
CA ASP A 40 12.80 6.25 4.73
C ASP A 40 11.47 5.62 5.16
N THR A 41 10.69 5.12 4.23
CA THR A 41 9.37 4.54 4.51
C THR A 41 9.44 3.44 5.57
N VAL A 42 8.39 3.30 6.35
CA VAL A 42 8.25 2.22 7.33
C VAL A 42 7.07 1.35 6.90
N TYR A 43 7.29 0.05 6.86
CA TYR A 43 6.29 -0.92 6.40
C TYR A 43 6.16 -2.04 7.43
N GLU A 44 4.99 -2.15 8.04
CA GLU A 44 4.71 -3.18 9.05
C GLU A 44 3.81 -4.26 8.48
N VAL A 45 4.28 -5.49 8.50
CA VAL A 45 3.53 -6.68 8.05
C VAL A 45 4.04 -7.91 8.79
N PHE A 46 3.15 -8.83 9.14
CA PHE A 46 3.48 -10.06 9.85
C PHE A 46 4.29 -9.82 11.15
N ARG A 47 3.95 -8.77 11.89
CA ARG A 47 4.64 -8.36 13.12
C ARG A 47 6.10 -7.96 12.90
N LYS A 48 6.49 -7.69 11.68
CA LYS A 48 7.81 -7.19 11.33
C LYS A 48 7.72 -5.75 10.90
N GLU A 49 8.75 -4.99 11.23
CA GLU A 49 8.88 -3.60 10.81
C GLU A 49 10.04 -3.52 9.84
N LEU A 50 9.73 -3.09 8.62
CA LEU A 50 10.72 -2.89 7.57
C LEU A 50 11.01 -1.40 7.48
N ASN A 51 12.26 -1.02 7.60
CA ASN A 51 12.70 0.37 7.59
C ASN A 51 13.46 0.69 6.32
N GLY A 52 12.90 1.59 5.52
CA GLY A 52 13.49 2.03 4.27
C GLY A 52 13.20 1.10 3.10
N ARG A 53 13.41 1.64 1.89
CA ARG A 53 13.15 0.89 0.64
C ARG A 53 13.97 -0.38 0.53
N GLU A 54 15.20 -0.38 1.04
CA GLU A 54 16.10 -1.54 0.94
C GLU A 54 15.56 -2.74 1.69
N GLN A 55 15.12 -2.54 2.94
CA GLN A 55 14.53 -3.63 3.73
C GLN A 55 13.21 -4.09 3.12
N LEU A 56 12.42 -3.14 2.63
CA LEU A 56 11.15 -3.44 1.97
C LEU A 56 11.38 -4.30 0.73
N LYS A 57 12.36 -3.94 -0.10
CA LYS A 57 12.72 -4.71 -1.29
C LYS A 57 13.19 -6.12 -0.93
N ALA A 58 14.07 -6.24 0.07
CA ALA A 58 14.63 -7.53 0.47
C ALA A 58 13.55 -8.51 0.92
N MET A 59 12.51 -8.02 1.63
CA MET A 59 11.47 -8.89 2.12
C MET A 59 10.36 -9.14 1.10
N LEU A 60 9.81 -8.08 0.51
CA LEU A 60 8.62 -8.23 -0.33
C LEU A 60 8.92 -8.77 -1.72
N SER A 61 10.17 -8.64 -2.21
CA SER A 61 10.55 -9.28 -3.48
C SER A 61 10.48 -10.81 -3.41
N GLN A 62 10.48 -11.37 -2.21
CA GLN A 62 10.35 -12.81 -1.98
C GLN A 62 8.91 -13.22 -1.65
N ALA A 63 7.98 -12.26 -1.63
CA ALA A 63 6.59 -12.54 -1.28
C ALA A 63 5.88 -13.31 -2.39
N PRO A 64 4.80 -14.04 -2.06
CA PRO A 64 4.02 -14.76 -3.07
C PRO A 64 3.48 -13.84 -4.14
N HIS A 65 3.41 -14.36 -5.37
CA HIS A 65 2.78 -13.67 -6.48
C HIS A 65 1.27 -13.86 -6.45
N GLY A 66 0.55 -12.91 -7.01
CA GLY A 66 -0.89 -12.97 -7.10
C GLY A 66 -1.50 -11.63 -7.49
N VAL A 67 -2.80 -11.52 -7.30
CA VAL A 67 -3.56 -10.32 -7.65
C VAL A 67 -3.93 -9.57 -6.38
N HIS A 68 -3.58 -8.29 -6.33
CA HIS A 68 -3.95 -7.40 -5.24
C HIS A 68 -5.18 -6.59 -5.65
N VAL A 69 -6.25 -6.69 -4.88
CA VAL A 69 -7.46 -5.92 -5.11
C VAL A 69 -7.62 -4.91 -3.98
N GLY A 70 -7.46 -3.63 -4.30
CA GLY A 70 -7.75 -2.55 -3.37
C GLY A 70 -9.23 -2.24 -3.40
N GLY A 71 -9.84 -2.17 -2.22
CA GLY A 71 -11.28 -1.93 -2.09
C GLY A 71 -11.61 -0.50 -1.71
N ALA A 72 -12.53 -0.36 -0.77
CA ALA A 72 -12.99 0.94 -0.30
C ALA A 72 -11.84 1.71 0.35
N LEU A 73 -11.76 3.00 0.08
CA LEU A 73 -10.67 3.86 0.50
C LEU A 73 -11.22 5.10 1.20
N ARG A 74 -10.66 5.39 2.36
CA ARG A 74 -10.92 6.63 3.09
C ARG A 74 -9.63 7.45 3.14
N ILE A 75 -9.72 8.72 2.76
CA ILE A 75 -8.58 9.63 2.78
C ILE A 75 -8.90 10.79 3.72
N GLU A 76 -8.00 11.05 4.64
CA GLU A 76 -8.08 12.21 5.53
C GLU A 76 -6.87 13.09 5.25
N LEU A 77 -7.13 14.20 4.54
CA LEU A 77 -6.09 15.15 4.16
C LEU A 77 -5.77 16.10 5.31
N ASN A 78 -4.50 16.36 5.51
CA ASN A 78 -4.02 17.31 6.49
C ASN A 78 -2.83 18.09 5.92
N GLY A 79 -3.12 19.02 5.03
CA GLY A 79 -2.09 19.82 4.36
C GLY A 79 -1.17 18.97 3.49
N ASN A 80 0.06 18.78 3.92
CA ASN A 80 1.08 18.05 3.18
C ASN A 80 1.18 16.58 3.58
N THR A 81 0.25 16.09 4.40
CA THR A 81 0.16 14.70 4.79
C THR A 81 -1.26 14.17 4.58
N ALA A 82 -1.40 12.86 4.50
CA ALA A 82 -2.70 12.21 4.42
C ALA A 82 -2.65 10.89 5.16
N GLU A 83 -3.72 10.61 5.91
CA GLU A 83 -3.94 9.32 6.54
C GLU A 83 -4.98 8.57 5.73
N THR A 84 -4.74 7.29 5.46
CA THR A 84 -5.65 6.49 4.65
C THR A 84 -5.92 5.14 5.30
N ILE A 85 -7.12 4.62 5.05
CA ILE A 85 -7.49 3.25 5.37
C ILE A 85 -8.14 2.67 4.13
N GLN A 86 -7.73 1.46 3.77
CA GLN A 86 -8.29 0.77 2.61
C GLN A 86 -8.40 -0.71 2.91
N ASN A 87 -9.55 -1.32 2.62
CA ASN A 87 -9.64 -2.76 2.68
C ASN A 87 -9.00 -3.36 1.42
N TYR A 88 -8.55 -4.62 1.52
CA TYR A 88 -7.91 -5.29 0.40
C TYR A 88 -8.20 -6.79 0.42
N VAL A 89 -8.05 -7.39 -0.74
CA VAL A 89 -7.98 -8.85 -0.91
C VAL A 89 -6.76 -9.16 -1.76
N PHE A 90 -5.98 -10.13 -1.34
CA PHE A 90 -4.89 -10.69 -2.13
C PHE A 90 -5.25 -12.13 -2.50
N TYR A 91 -5.32 -12.38 -3.81
CA TYR A 91 -5.49 -13.74 -4.35
C TYR A 91 -4.14 -14.24 -4.82
N GLY A 92 -3.52 -15.12 -4.05
CA GLY A 92 -2.24 -15.70 -4.43
C GLY A 92 -2.40 -16.71 -5.57
N ASP A 93 -1.34 -16.85 -6.39
CA ASP A 93 -1.28 -17.88 -7.43
C ASP A 93 -1.47 -19.26 -6.80
N ASP A 94 -0.92 -19.44 -5.59
CA ASP A 94 -1.25 -20.55 -4.71
C ASP A 94 -2.33 -20.07 -3.75
N SER A 95 -3.50 -20.70 -3.79
CA SER A 95 -4.64 -20.31 -2.94
C SER A 95 -4.30 -20.29 -1.44
N ALA A 96 -3.34 -21.10 -1.00
CA ALA A 96 -2.90 -21.10 0.40
C ALA A 96 -2.27 -19.78 0.84
N ASN A 97 -1.84 -18.94 -0.11
CA ASN A 97 -1.24 -17.64 0.18
C ASN A 97 -2.25 -16.49 0.11
N SER A 98 -3.51 -16.77 -0.19
CA SER A 98 -4.54 -15.74 -0.27
C SER A 98 -4.86 -15.19 1.12
N ASN A 99 -5.11 -13.88 1.19
CA ASN A 99 -5.46 -13.24 2.46
C ASN A 99 -6.27 -11.97 2.21
N GLN A 100 -6.83 -11.42 3.28
CA GLN A 100 -7.60 -10.19 3.21
C GLN A 100 -7.43 -9.40 4.52
N GLY A 101 -7.67 -8.11 4.45
CA GLY A 101 -7.57 -7.24 5.60
C GLY A 101 -7.60 -5.78 5.23
N TRP A 102 -6.78 -4.99 5.90
CA TRP A 102 -6.75 -3.54 5.75
C TRP A 102 -5.33 -3.03 5.65
N TYR A 103 -5.18 -1.97 4.83
CA TYR A 103 -3.97 -1.15 4.76
C TYR A 103 -4.22 0.15 5.50
N TYR A 104 -3.37 0.45 6.47
CA TYR A 104 -3.30 1.76 7.11
C TYR A 104 -2.06 2.43 6.56
N ARG A 105 -2.21 3.54 5.84
CA ARG A 105 -1.08 4.19 5.19
C ARG A 105 -1.08 5.68 5.46
N THR A 106 0.11 6.23 5.65
CA THR A 106 0.36 7.66 5.69
C THR A 106 1.09 8.04 4.44
N LEU A 107 0.65 9.11 3.77
CA LEU A 107 1.33 9.66 2.61
C LEU A 107 1.81 11.07 2.93
N LYS A 108 2.89 11.46 2.26
CA LYS A 108 3.48 12.80 2.36
C LYS A 108 3.61 13.42 0.99
N ARG A 109 3.34 14.71 0.91
CA ARG A 109 3.66 15.49 -0.28
C ARG A 109 5.17 15.72 -0.30
N THR A 110 5.83 15.35 -1.40
CA THR A 110 7.25 15.56 -1.62
C THR A 110 7.45 16.42 -2.85
N THR A 111 8.70 16.80 -3.13
CA THR A 111 9.03 17.53 -4.35
C THR A 111 8.72 16.71 -5.61
N GLU A 112 8.62 15.39 -5.48
CA GLU A 112 8.29 14.47 -6.57
C GLU A 112 6.83 14.02 -6.55
N GLY A 113 5.98 14.70 -5.77
CA GLY A 113 4.57 14.35 -5.60
C GLY A 113 4.32 13.59 -4.31
N TRP A 114 3.13 13.02 -4.20
CA TRP A 114 2.76 12.25 -3.02
C TRP A 114 3.48 10.91 -2.99
N LYS A 115 3.97 10.53 -1.80
CA LYS A 115 4.67 9.25 -1.59
C LYS A 115 4.17 8.61 -0.30
N ILE A 116 4.19 7.29 -0.25
CA ILE A 116 3.81 6.53 0.95
C ILE A 116 4.97 6.54 1.94
N SER A 117 4.73 7.08 3.13
CA SER A 117 5.77 7.16 4.18
C SER A 117 5.60 6.09 5.26
N TYR A 118 4.41 5.53 5.39
CA TYR A 118 4.13 4.51 6.38
C TYR A 118 3.04 3.58 5.87
N THR A 119 3.20 2.29 6.11
CA THR A 119 2.20 1.27 5.80
C THR A 119 2.12 0.27 6.93
N LYS A 120 0.90 -0.04 7.35
CA LYS A 120 0.64 -1.15 8.25
C LYS A 120 -0.38 -2.05 7.57
N VAL A 121 0.00 -3.30 7.35
CA VAL A 121 -0.90 -4.31 6.80
C VAL A 121 -1.51 -5.09 7.96
N LYS A 122 -2.81 -4.96 8.14
CA LYS A 122 -3.53 -5.71 9.16
C LYS A 122 -4.29 -6.84 8.49
N ILE A 123 -3.79 -8.05 8.62
CA ILE A 123 -4.39 -9.22 8.02
C ILE A 123 -5.53 -9.70 8.93
N GLN A 124 -6.73 -9.79 8.38
CA GLN A 124 -7.90 -10.28 9.09
C GLN A 124 -8.02 -11.79 8.95
N LYS A 125 -7.88 -12.28 7.72
CA LYS A 125 -7.99 -13.70 7.40
C LYS A 125 -6.98 -14.10 6.36
N CYS A 126 -6.45 -15.31 6.46
CA CYS A 126 -5.66 -15.91 5.39
C CYS A 126 -6.19 -17.32 5.13
N ALA A 127 -5.93 -17.85 3.93
CA ALA A 127 -6.47 -19.12 3.48
C ALA A 127 -6.13 -20.28 4.43
N ALA A 128 -4.91 -20.30 4.99
CA ALA A 128 -4.47 -21.34 5.92
C ALA A 128 -5.33 -21.36 7.19
N ILE A 129 -5.83 -20.22 7.64
CA ILE A 129 -6.73 -20.15 8.81
C ILE A 129 -8.15 -20.54 8.39
N MET A 130 -8.59 -20.09 7.23
CA MET A 130 -9.94 -20.36 6.73
C MET A 130 -10.19 -21.85 6.49
N THR A 131 -9.18 -22.56 6.00
CA THR A 131 -9.31 -23.99 5.73
C THR A 131 -9.36 -24.85 6.98
N LYS A 132 -9.04 -24.30 8.15
CA LYS A 132 -9.10 -25.00 9.43
C LYS A 132 -10.41 -24.77 10.18
N ALA A 133 -11.21 -23.87 9.68
CA ALA A 133 -12.51 -23.54 10.29
C ALA A 133 -13.64 -24.54 9.84
#